data_6d99e636d3325234db96a8b26cb6c781
#
_entry.id   6d99e636d3325234db96a8b26cb6c781
#
_cell.length_a   1.000
_cell.length_b   1.000
_cell.length_c   1.000
_cell.angle_alpha   90.00
_cell.angle_beta   90.00
_cell.angle_gamma   90.00
#
_symmetry.space_group_name_H-M   'P 1'
#
loop_
_entity.id
_entity.type
_entity.pdbx_description
1 polymer ?
#
loop_
_entity_poly.entity_id
_entity_poly.type
_entity_poly.pdbx_seq_one_letter_code
_entity_poly.pdbx_strand_id
1 'polypeptide(L)'
;MLMPKKVKFRKQQRGRMRGKAWRGGDVSFGDFGLKALEPCWLTDRQIEAARVAMTRFVARGGKVWVRVFPDKPITKKPQETRMGKGKGAPEQWVAVIRPGRILFEMEGISEKDAREAMKLAAAKLPILTKFATRFAQERIQ
;
A
#
# COMPACT_ATOMS: atom_id res chain seq x y z
N MET A 1 13.05 7.32 -1.08
CA MET A 1 11.83 6.54 -0.84
C MET A 1 11.58 5.58 -1.98
N LEU A 2 10.60 4.71 -1.84
CA LEU A 2 10.31 3.71 -2.84
C LEU A 2 9.95 4.35 -4.18
N MET A 3 10.67 3.95 -5.24
CA MET A 3 10.38 4.36 -6.60
C MET A 3 11.02 3.37 -7.56
N PRO A 4 10.51 3.23 -8.80
CA PRO A 4 11.13 2.34 -9.77
C PRO A 4 12.53 2.83 -10.17
N LYS A 5 13.45 1.89 -10.34
CA LYS A 5 14.81 2.21 -10.82
C LYS A 5 14.81 2.61 -12.28
N LYS A 6 13.99 1.94 -13.08
CA LYS A 6 13.80 2.23 -14.50
C LYS A 6 12.33 2.29 -14.82
N VAL A 7 11.93 3.24 -15.68
CA VAL A 7 10.56 3.33 -16.16
C VAL A 7 10.57 3.55 -17.66
N LYS A 8 9.63 2.91 -18.35
CA LYS A 8 9.43 3.13 -19.78
C LYS A 8 8.93 4.55 -20.03
N PHE A 9 8.05 5.05 -19.17
CA PHE A 9 7.49 6.40 -19.25
C PHE A 9 7.56 7.05 -17.88
N ARG A 10 8.12 8.28 -17.81
CA ARG A 10 8.19 9.05 -16.57
C ARG A 10 6.85 9.66 -16.19
N LYS A 11 5.95 9.85 -17.14
CA LYS A 11 4.64 10.43 -16.94
C LYS A 11 3.58 9.48 -17.47
N GLN A 12 2.48 9.36 -16.75
CA GLN A 12 1.36 8.49 -17.12
C GLN A 12 0.06 9.23 -16.94
N GLN A 13 -0.97 8.78 -17.66
CA GLN A 13 -2.33 9.29 -17.46
C GLN A 13 -2.85 8.87 -16.09
N ARG A 14 -3.68 9.73 -15.48
CA ARG A 14 -4.26 9.45 -14.17
C ARG A 14 -5.06 8.16 -14.14
N GLY A 15 -5.91 7.95 -15.15
CA GLY A 15 -6.78 6.79 -15.19
C GLY A 15 -7.87 6.84 -14.12
N ARG A 16 -8.63 5.75 -14.02
CA ARG A 16 -9.70 5.59 -13.04
C ARG A 16 -9.44 4.32 -12.23
N MET A 17 -9.75 4.39 -10.92
CA MET A 17 -9.61 3.26 -10.02
C MET A 17 -10.92 2.47 -9.99
N ARG A 18 -11.10 1.53 -10.91
CA ARG A 18 -12.29 0.70 -11.01
C ARG A 18 -11.97 -0.75 -10.68
N GLY A 19 -12.98 -1.46 -10.20
CA GLY A 19 -12.92 -2.89 -9.96
C GLY A 19 -12.31 -3.26 -8.62
N LYS A 20 -12.26 -4.55 -8.39
CA LYS A 20 -11.68 -5.16 -7.18
C LYS A 20 -10.35 -5.80 -7.51
N ALA A 21 -9.53 -6.04 -6.49
CA ALA A 21 -8.28 -6.74 -6.66
C ALA A 21 -8.53 -8.23 -6.89
N TRP A 22 -8.15 -8.74 -8.07
CA TRP A 22 -8.19 -10.17 -8.38
C TRP A 22 -6.89 -10.85 -7.96
N ARG A 23 -5.78 -10.12 -8.04
CA ARG A 23 -4.47 -10.59 -7.61
C ARG A 23 -4.02 -9.82 -6.37
N GLY A 24 -3.33 -10.51 -5.47
CA GLY A 24 -2.85 -9.89 -4.23
C GLY A 24 -3.94 -9.65 -3.21
N GLY A 25 -5.08 -10.36 -3.31
CA GLY A 25 -6.17 -10.28 -2.35
C GLY A 25 -6.08 -11.24 -1.19
N ASP A 26 -5.11 -12.15 -1.21
CA ASP A 26 -4.94 -13.17 -0.17
C ASP A 26 -3.59 -13.04 0.52
N VAL A 27 -3.58 -13.40 1.82
CA VAL A 27 -2.33 -13.48 2.59
C VAL A 27 -1.53 -14.67 2.08
N SER A 28 -0.36 -14.42 1.49
CA SER A 28 0.44 -15.43 0.79
C SER A 28 1.78 -15.72 1.42
N PHE A 29 2.45 -14.73 1.98
CA PHE A 29 3.81 -14.86 2.51
C PHE A 29 3.85 -15.03 4.02
N GLY A 30 2.95 -14.36 4.75
CA GLY A 30 2.90 -14.40 6.20
C GLY A 30 1.66 -15.07 6.72
N ASP A 31 1.41 -14.88 8.02
CA ASP A 31 0.23 -15.41 8.70
C ASP A 31 -0.89 -14.38 8.78
N PHE A 32 -0.53 -13.09 8.77
CA PHE A 32 -1.47 -11.98 8.96
C PHE A 32 -1.24 -10.93 7.90
N GLY A 33 -2.28 -10.18 7.59
CA GLY A 33 -2.20 -9.13 6.59
C GLY A 33 -3.15 -7.97 6.85
N LEU A 34 -2.91 -6.88 6.14
CA LEU A 34 -3.78 -5.70 6.15
C LEU A 34 -4.37 -5.54 4.76
N LYS A 35 -5.69 -5.63 4.68
CA LYS A 35 -6.45 -5.59 3.43
C LYS A 35 -7.10 -4.23 3.24
N ALA A 36 -6.98 -3.65 2.05
CA ALA A 36 -7.65 -2.41 1.70
C ALA A 36 -9.14 -2.65 1.46
N LEU A 37 -9.98 -1.78 2.01
CA LEU A 37 -11.44 -1.83 1.80
C LEU A 37 -11.90 -0.77 0.80
N GLU A 38 -11.06 0.19 0.47
CA GLU A 38 -11.37 1.29 -0.42
C GLU A 38 -10.30 1.45 -1.49
N PRO A 39 -10.65 1.99 -2.67
CA PRO A 39 -9.64 2.33 -3.67
C PRO A 39 -8.88 3.58 -3.25
N CYS A 40 -7.59 3.64 -3.56
CA CYS A 40 -6.78 4.83 -3.32
C CYS A 40 -5.46 4.80 -4.09
N TRP A 41 -4.79 5.93 -4.11
CA TRP A 41 -3.41 6.05 -4.53
C TRP A 41 -2.55 6.21 -3.28
N LEU A 42 -1.85 5.14 -2.90
CA LEU A 42 -0.91 5.20 -1.77
C LEU A 42 0.41 5.78 -2.24
N THR A 43 0.84 6.85 -1.58
CA THR A 43 2.13 7.46 -1.88
C THR A 43 3.26 6.63 -1.27
N ASP A 44 4.45 6.79 -1.82
CA ASP A 44 5.67 6.18 -1.29
C ASP A 44 5.89 6.55 0.18
N ARG A 45 5.55 7.78 0.58
CA ARG A 45 5.67 8.25 1.96
C ARG A 45 4.70 7.56 2.90
N GLN A 46 3.46 7.36 2.45
CA GLN A 46 2.45 6.64 3.25
C GLN A 46 2.83 5.18 3.46
N ILE A 47 3.31 4.51 2.42
CA ILE A 47 3.77 3.13 2.49
C ILE A 47 4.94 3.02 3.48
N GLU A 48 5.90 3.91 3.39
CA GLU A 48 7.07 3.92 4.27
C GLU A 48 6.68 4.21 5.71
N ALA A 49 5.78 5.17 5.94
CA ALA A 49 5.30 5.49 7.29
C ALA A 49 4.62 4.30 7.94
N ALA A 50 3.77 3.58 7.20
CA ALA A 50 3.09 2.39 7.71
C ALA A 50 4.08 1.27 8.01
N ARG A 51 5.04 1.03 7.11
CA ARG A 51 6.08 0.02 7.31
C ARG A 51 6.90 0.29 8.57
N VAL A 52 7.32 1.53 8.77
CA VAL A 52 8.10 1.93 9.94
C VAL A 52 7.29 1.73 11.23
N ALA A 53 6.00 2.10 11.22
CA ALA A 53 5.14 1.93 12.39
C ALA A 53 5.03 0.46 12.79
N MET A 54 4.83 -0.43 11.83
CA MET A 54 4.78 -1.88 12.08
C MET A 54 6.11 -2.42 12.59
N THR A 55 7.19 -2.04 11.94
CA THR A 55 8.52 -2.54 12.27
C THR A 55 8.95 -2.13 13.67
N ARG A 56 8.64 -0.90 14.07
CA ARG A 56 8.96 -0.41 15.41
C ARG A 56 8.18 -1.15 16.48
N PHE A 57 6.91 -1.46 16.23
CA PHE A 57 6.08 -2.18 17.19
C PHE A 57 6.55 -3.62 17.38
N VAL A 58 6.84 -4.29 16.27
CA VAL A 58 7.28 -5.70 16.30
C VAL A 58 8.72 -5.85 16.78
N ALA A 59 9.52 -4.82 16.63
CA ALA A 59 10.95 -4.79 16.95
C ALA A 59 11.70 -5.92 16.22
N ARG A 60 12.36 -6.82 16.93
CA ARG A 60 13.15 -7.89 16.33
C ARG A 60 12.39 -9.23 16.24
N GLY A 61 11.14 -9.27 16.66
CA GLY A 61 10.41 -10.52 16.85
C GLY A 61 9.66 -11.04 15.64
N GLY A 62 9.47 -10.25 14.60
CA GLY A 62 8.66 -10.64 13.47
C GLY A 62 9.24 -10.25 12.13
N LYS A 63 8.59 -10.72 11.07
CA LYS A 63 8.94 -10.38 9.71
C LYS A 63 7.78 -9.67 9.03
N VAL A 64 8.09 -8.62 8.26
CA VAL A 64 7.10 -7.79 7.57
C VAL A 64 7.37 -7.81 6.07
N TRP A 65 6.33 -8.00 5.28
CA TRP A 65 6.38 -7.86 3.83
C TRP A 65 5.52 -6.68 3.40
N VAL A 66 6.05 -5.87 2.49
CA VAL A 66 5.30 -4.82 1.80
C VAL A 66 4.87 -5.39 0.46
N ARG A 67 3.56 -5.53 0.24
CA ARG A 67 3.00 -6.18 -0.94
C ARG A 67 2.61 -5.20 -2.05
N VAL A 68 2.82 -3.93 -1.85
CA VAL A 68 2.50 -2.89 -2.82
C VAL A 68 3.74 -2.07 -3.14
N PHE A 69 3.84 -1.62 -4.37
CA PHE A 69 4.96 -0.81 -4.81
C PHE A 69 4.47 0.41 -5.58
N PRO A 70 5.01 1.61 -5.30
CA PRO A 70 4.57 2.83 -5.97
C PRO A 70 5.23 2.96 -7.33
N ASP A 71 4.57 2.46 -8.36
CA ASP A 71 5.08 2.43 -9.72
C ASP A 71 4.44 3.46 -10.65
N LYS A 72 3.41 4.18 -10.20
CA LYS A 72 2.73 5.19 -11.00
C LYS A 72 3.22 6.60 -10.64
N PRO A 73 3.76 7.35 -11.61
CA PRO A 73 4.15 8.74 -11.35
C PRO A 73 2.94 9.67 -11.37
N ILE A 74 2.87 10.58 -10.40
CA ILE A 74 1.89 11.66 -10.39
C ILE A 74 2.61 12.95 -10.68
N THR A 75 2.01 13.77 -11.54
CA THR A 75 2.53 15.08 -11.88
C THR A 75 1.68 16.17 -11.25
N LYS A 76 2.33 17.24 -10.79
CA LYS A 76 1.67 18.41 -10.26
C LYS A 76 2.26 19.65 -10.92
N LYS A 77 1.39 20.50 -11.49
CA LYS A 77 1.85 21.77 -12.02
C LYS A 77 2.06 22.77 -10.89
N PRO A 78 3.16 23.56 -10.91
CA PRO A 78 3.31 24.66 -9.96
C PRO A 78 2.15 25.63 -10.10
N GLN A 79 1.77 26.27 -8.97
CA GLN A 79 0.65 27.23 -8.96
C GLN A 79 0.82 28.39 -9.94
N GLU A 80 2.06 28.77 -10.25
CA GLU A 80 2.38 29.85 -11.15
C GLU A 80 2.40 29.46 -12.63
N THR A 81 2.20 28.19 -12.96
CA THR A 81 2.24 27.73 -14.35
C THR A 81 0.88 27.89 -14.98
N ARG A 82 0.83 28.54 -16.16
CA ARG A 82 -0.41 28.70 -16.92
C ARG A 82 -0.93 27.35 -17.37
N MET A 83 -2.26 27.18 -17.32
CA MET A 83 -2.92 25.99 -17.83
C MET A 83 -2.63 25.82 -19.31
N GLY A 84 -2.36 24.60 -19.75
CA GLY A 84 -2.17 24.26 -21.17
C GLY A 84 -0.74 24.10 -21.64
N LYS A 85 0.28 24.32 -20.80
CA LYS A 85 1.69 24.14 -21.18
C LYS A 85 2.20 22.71 -20.98
N GLY A 86 1.35 21.70 -21.14
CA GLY A 86 1.75 20.33 -20.99
C GLY A 86 1.74 19.85 -19.54
N LYS A 87 2.10 18.58 -19.36
CA LYS A 87 2.09 17.92 -18.07
C LYS A 87 3.31 18.34 -17.23
N GLY A 88 3.10 18.61 -15.96
CA GLY A 88 4.19 18.95 -15.04
C GLY A 88 5.18 17.81 -14.84
N ALA A 89 6.30 18.07 -14.17
CA ALA A 89 7.29 17.05 -13.86
C ALA A 89 6.70 16.03 -12.85
N PRO A 90 7.17 14.76 -12.87
CA PRO A 90 6.76 13.79 -11.84
C PRO A 90 7.18 14.28 -10.46
N GLU A 91 6.23 14.38 -9.53
CA GLU A 91 6.47 14.85 -8.17
C GLU A 91 6.47 13.73 -7.16
N GLN A 92 5.58 12.75 -7.34
CA GLN A 92 5.42 11.62 -6.45
C GLN A 92 5.19 10.33 -7.20
N TRP A 93 5.52 9.24 -6.55
CA TRP A 93 5.19 7.90 -7.00
C TRP A 93 4.09 7.33 -6.11
N VAL A 94 3.11 6.68 -6.71
CA VAL A 94 1.99 6.09 -5.98
C VAL A 94 1.74 4.66 -6.44
N ALA A 95 1.19 3.87 -5.52
CA ALA A 95 0.64 2.56 -5.83
C ALA A 95 -0.87 2.70 -6.01
N VAL A 96 -1.39 2.17 -7.10
CA VAL A 96 -2.83 2.14 -7.34
C VAL A 96 -3.42 0.95 -6.58
N ILE A 97 -4.26 1.23 -5.59
CA ILE A 97 -4.85 0.22 -4.73
C ILE A 97 -6.32 0.07 -5.07
N ARG A 98 -6.74 -1.18 -5.26
CA ARG A 98 -8.15 -1.55 -5.45
C ARG A 98 -8.67 -2.24 -4.19
N PRO A 99 -9.97 -2.15 -3.90
CA PRO A 99 -10.54 -2.85 -2.75
C PRO A 99 -10.22 -4.34 -2.78
N GLY A 100 -9.86 -4.90 -1.64
CA GLY A 100 -9.49 -6.30 -1.52
C GLY A 100 -8.00 -6.59 -1.60
N ARG A 101 -7.17 -5.60 -1.94
CA ARG A 101 -5.72 -5.79 -2.03
C ARG A 101 -5.10 -5.91 -0.65
N ILE A 102 -4.21 -6.90 -0.48
CA ILE A 102 -3.35 -7.00 0.71
C ILE A 102 -2.20 -6.00 0.55
N LEU A 103 -2.05 -5.12 1.53
CA LEU A 103 -1.03 -4.07 1.50
C LEU A 103 0.26 -4.52 2.19
N PHE A 104 0.12 -5.17 3.34
CA PHE A 104 1.23 -5.64 4.17
C PHE A 104 0.94 -7.01 4.72
N GLU A 105 1.99 -7.78 5.02
CA GLU A 105 1.86 -9.07 5.69
C GLU A 105 2.90 -9.17 6.81
N MET A 106 2.59 -9.98 7.81
CA MET A 106 3.46 -10.24 8.95
C MET A 106 3.46 -11.71 9.31
N GLU A 107 4.58 -12.17 9.87
CA GLU A 107 4.65 -13.49 10.50
C GLU A 107 5.62 -13.47 11.68
N GLY A 108 5.60 -14.54 12.47
CA GLY A 108 6.52 -14.71 13.60
C GLY A 108 6.10 -13.99 14.86
N ILE A 109 4.86 -13.52 14.94
CA ILE A 109 4.30 -12.86 16.13
C ILE A 109 2.90 -13.40 16.41
N SER A 110 2.40 -13.13 17.61
CA SER A 110 1.04 -13.53 18.00
C SER A 110 0.00 -12.72 17.23
N GLU A 111 -1.20 -13.25 17.09
CA GLU A 111 -2.30 -12.54 16.43
C GLU A 111 -2.63 -11.23 17.14
N LYS A 112 -2.56 -11.19 18.47
CA LYS A 112 -2.79 -9.98 19.25
C LYS A 112 -1.79 -8.88 18.87
N ASP A 113 -0.50 -9.23 18.83
CA ASP A 113 0.55 -8.27 18.47
C ASP A 113 0.43 -7.85 17.01
N ALA A 114 0.06 -8.78 16.12
CA ALA A 114 -0.14 -8.48 14.71
C ALA A 114 -1.30 -7.48 14.53
N ARG A 115 -2.40 -7.65 15.25
CA ARG A 115 -3.55 -6.72 15.22
C ARG A 115 -3.15 -5.32 15.66
N GLU A 116 -2.39 -5.21 16.74
CA GLU A 116 -1.91 -3.92 17.23
C GLU A 116 -0.94 -3.25 16.23
N ALA A 117 -0.01 -4.00 15.67
CA ALA A 117 0.93 -3.48 14.67
C ALA A 117 0.19 -3.00 13.42
N MET A 118 -0.76 -3.79 12.93
CA MET A 118 -1.55 -3.43 11.75
C MET A 118 -2.46 -2.22 12.00
N LYS A 119 -2.95 -2.06 13.23
CA LYS A 119 -3.73 -0.89 13.63
C LYS A 119 -2.87 0.38 13.56
N LEU A 120 -1.63 0.31 14.03
CA LEU A 120 -0.70 1.43 13.93
C LEU A 120 -0.38 1.77 12.47
N ALA A 121 -0.19 0.76 11.64
CA ALA A 121 0.04 0.96 10.21
C ALA A 121 -1.18 1.59 9.54
N ALA A 122 -2.38 1.10 9.84
CA ALA A 122 -3.62 1.61 9.26
C ALA A 122 -3.83 3.10 9.57
N ALA A 123 -3.39 3.56 10.74
CA ALA A 123 -3.48 4.96 11.12
C ALA A 123 -2.65 5.89 10.22
N LYS A 124 -1.67 5.34 9.50
CA LYS A 124 -0.83 6.10 8.55
C LYS A 124 -1.38 6.09 7.13
N LEU A 125 -2.47 5.36 6.89
CA LEU A 125 -3.05 5.21 5.56
C LEU A 125 -4.34 6.02 5.43
N PRO A 126 -4.67 6.51 4.22
CA PRO A 126 -5.83 7.37 4.01
C PRO A 126 -7.14 6.60 3.79
N ILE A 127 -7.15 5.29 3.93
CA ILE A 127 -8.30 4.45 3.61
C ILE A 127 -8.68 3.54 4.77
N LEU A 128 -9.90 3.02 4.70
CA LEU A 128 -10.34 1.96 5.61
C LEU A 128 -9.65 0.65 5.23
N THR A 129 -9.24 -0.09 6.24
CA THR A 129 -8.53 -1.35 6.08
C THR A 129 -9.13 -2.40 7.00
N LYS A 130 -8.83 -3.66 6.72
CA LYS A 130 -9.28 -4.80 7.53
C LYS A 130 -8.10 -5.72 7.82
N PHE A 131 -8.02 -6.18 9.06
CA PHE A 131 -7.08 -7.22 9.44
C PHE A 131 -7.50 -8.55 8.81
N ALA A 132 -6.56 -9.25 8.19
CA ALA A 132 -6.81 -10.52 7.55
C ALA A 132 -5.85 -11.59 8.09
N THR A 133 -6.32 -12.83 8.17
CA THR A 133 -5.49 -13.96 8.55
C THR A 133 -5.47 -14.98 7.43
N ARG A 134 -4.37 -15.67 7.28
CA ARG A 134 -4.24 -16.74 6.31
C ARG A 134 -5.19 -17.89 6.60
N PHE A 135 -5.38 -18.18 7.87
CA PHE A 135 -6.16 -19.34 8.32
C PHE A 135 -7.67 -19.13 8.27
N ALA A 136 -8.15 -17.89 8.26
CA ALA A 136 -9.58 -17.59 8.19
C ALA A 136 -10.19 -18.00 6.85
N GLN A 137 -9.39 -18.06 5.81
CA GLN A 137 -9.84 -18.47 4.46
C GLN A 137 -10.04 -19.97 4.38
N GLU A 138 -9.32 -20.75 5.15
CA GLU A 138 -9.45 -22.20 5.18
C GLU A 138 -10.69 -22.66 5.94
N ARG A 139 -11.24 -21.81 6.82
CA ARG A 139 -12.42 -22.15 7.64
C ARG A 139 -13.77 -21.94 6.94
N ILE A 140 -13.76 -21.29 5.78
CA ILE A 140 -14.97 -20.96 5.03
C ILE A 140 -15.25 -22.00 3.92
N GLN A 141 -14.33 -22.94 3.70
CA GLN A 141 -14.52 -24.02 2.73
C GLN A 141 -15.32 -25.18 3.30
#